data_f2bab980851da5d75b018f4d83744af1
#
_entry.id   f2bab980851da5d75b018f4d83744af1
#
_cell.length_a   1.000
_cell.length_b   1.000
_cell.length_c   1.000
_cell.angle_alpha   90.00
_cell.angle_beta   90.00
_cell.angle_gamma   90.00
#
_symmetry.space_group_name_H-M   'P 1'
#
loop_
_entity.id
_entity.type
_entity.pdbx_description
1 polymer ?
#
loop_
_entity_poly.entity_id
_entity_poly.type
_entity_poly.pdbx_seq_one_letter_code
_entity_poly.pdbx_strand_id
1 'polypeptide(L)'
;LNITKSEILLSGKKFSDAQKNIDQILSISPGNYPASIIKSKILSAKKEFIKAEEILRDLLISNNRDPGLWIQLSEVQRAGKNIVGYHISRGEYYMLIGDFDNALNQLRFALNLSGNSFQTAETIMTKIKLANERLGKRRGF
;
A
#
# COMPACT_ATOMS: atom_id res chain seq x y z
N LEU A 1 -16.31 -9.15 -20.30
CA LEU A 1 -15.56 -9.10 -19.03
C LEU A 1 -14.45 -8.08 -19.11
N ASN A 2 -14.56 -7.03 -18.37
CA ASN A 2 -13.52 -5.98 -18.36
C ASN A 2 -13.47 -5.28 -17.00
N ILE A 3 -12.41 -4.52 -16.80
CA ILE A 3 -12.14 -3.81 -15.55
C ILE A 3 -13.18 -2.73 -15.31
N THR A 4 -13.62 -2.02 -16.34
CA THR A 4 -14.65 -0.98 -16.24
C THR A 4 -15.96 -1.53 -15.66
N LYS A 5 -16.37 -2.74 -16.09
CA LYS A 5 -17.55 -3.39 -15.52
C LYS A 5 -17.38 -3.66 -14.02
N SER A 6 -16.21 -4.13 -13.61
CA SER A 6 -15.93 -4.36 -12.19
C SER A 6 -15.93 -3.07 -11.37
N GLU A 7 -15.43 -1.97 -11.92
CA GLU A 7 -15.47 -0.67 -11.26
C GLU A 7 -16.89 -0.18 -11.06
N ILE A 8 -17.75 -0.35 -12.07
CA ILE A 8 -19.18 -0.01 -11.96
C ILE A 8 -19.86 -0.86 -10.90
N LEU A 9 -19.60 -2.16 -10.88
CA LEU A 9 -20.17 -3.08 -9.88
C LEU A 9 -19.70 -2.74 -8.48
N LEU A 10 -18.44 -2.36 -8.31
CA LEU A 10 -17.88 -1.93 -7.03
C LEU A 10 -18.57 -0.65 -6.54
N SER A 11 -18.74 0.34 -7.40
CA SER A 11 -19.43 1.59 -7.08
C SER A 11 -20.88 1.35 -6.69
N GLY A 12 -21.53 0.37 -7.32
CA GLY A 12 -22.90 -0.04 -6.99
C GLY A 12 -23.00 -0.94 -5.76
N LYS A 13 -21.85 -1.21 -5.08
CA LYS A 13 -21.76 -2.12 -3.92
C LYS A 13 -22.21 -3.57 -4.22
N LYS A 14 -22.07 -4.00 -5.46
CA LYS A 14 -22.34 -5.39 -5.89
C LYS A 14 -21.03 -6.19 -5.86
N PHE A 15 -20.48 -6.36 -4.65
CA PHE A 15 -19.13 -6.89 -4.47
C PHE A 15 -18.94 -8.31 -4.99
N SER A 16 -19.93 -9.18 -4.84
CA SER A 16 -19.84 -10.57 -5.31
C SER A 16 -19.71 -10.62 -6.83
N ASP A 17 -20.53 -9.82 -7.54
CA ASP A 17 -20.49 -9.75 -9.00
C ASP A 17 -19.18 -9.13 -9.48
N ALA A 18 -18.73 -8.08 -8.82
CA ALA A 18 -17.47 -7.42 -9.12
C ALA A 18 -16.30 -8.39 -8.94
N GLN A 19 -16.27 -9.14 -7.84
CA GLN A 19 -15.21 -10.11 -7.59
C GLN A 19 -15.20 -11.22 -8.64
N LYS A 20 -16.38 -11.74 -8.98
CA LYS A 20 -16.50 -12.79 -10.00
C LYS A 20 -15.94 -12.32 -11.35
N ASN A 21 -16.26 -11.09 -11.75
CA ASN A 21 -15.75 -10.50 -12.99
C ASN A 21 -14.23 -10.36 -12.96
N ILE A 22 -13.68 -9.84 -11.87
CA ILE A 22 -12.22 -9.67 -11.71
C ILE A 22 -11.50 -11.02 -11.66
N ASP A 23 -12.05 -12.00 -10.97
CA ASP A 23 -11.45 -13.33 -10.86
C ASP A 23 -11.39 -14.02 -12.24
N GLN A 24 -12.37 -13.80 -13.10
CA GLN A 24 -12.34 -14.27 -14.49
C GLN A 24 -11.20 -13.61 -15.28
N ILE A 25 -11.01 -12.30 -15.14
CA ILE A 25 -9.91 -11.58 -15.78
C ILE A 25 -8.56 -12.13 -15.29
N LEU A 26 -8.39 -12.28 -13.98
CA LEU A 26 -7.15 -12.75 -13.38
C LEU A 26 -6.86 -14.23 -13.66
N SER A 27 -7.89 -15.05 -13.93
CA SER A 27 -7.69 -16.44 -14.35
C SER A 27 -7.03 -16.53 -15.73
N ILE A 28 -7.32 -15.56 -16.60
CA ILE A 28 -6.74 -15.46 -17.94
C ILE A 28 -5.40 -14.73 -17.91
N SER A 29 -5.30 -13.68 -17.12
CA SER A 29 -4.10 -12.81 -17.04
C SER A 29 -3.76 -12.54 -15.56
N PRO A 30 -3.07 -13.48 -14.88
CA PRO A 30 -2.77 -13.33 -13.44
C PRO A 30 -1.94 -12.09 -13.10
N GLY A 31 -1.12 -11.62 -14.04
CA GLY A 31 -0.28 -10.43 -13.87
C GLY A 31 -0.96 -9.12 -14.23
N ASN A 32 -2.26 -9.12 -14.47
CA ASN A 32 -2.98 -7.90 -14.84
C ASN A 32 -3.01 -6.92 -13.66
N TYR A 33 -2.17 -5.89 -13.75
CA TYR A 33 -1.99 -4.89 -12.70
C TYR A 33 -3.30 -4.15 -12.36
N PRO A 34 -4.03 -3.56 -13.33
CA PRO A 34 -5.30 -2.88 -13.01
C PRO A 34 -6.33 -3.82 -12.37
N ALA A 35 -6.44 -5.06 -12.84
CA ALA A 35 -7.36 -6.04 -12.27
C ALA A 35 -7.00 -6.37 -10.82
N SER A 36 -5.72 -6.50 -10.51
CA SER A 36 -5.26 -6.74 -9.14
C SER A 36 -5.59 -5.57 -8.20
N ILE A 37 -5.44 -4.34 -8.68
CA ILE A 37 -5.83 -3.13 -7.91
C ILE A 37 -7.33 -3.17 -7.61
N ILE A 38 -8.16 -3.47 -8.60
CA ILE A 38 -9.61 -3.56 -8.41
C ILE A 38 -9.96 -4.67 -7.42
N LYS A 39 -9.29 -5.81 -7.51
CA LYS A 39 -9.52 -6.91 -6.56
C LYS A 39 -9.18 -6.49 -5.13
N SER A 40 -8.08 -5.77 -4.93
CA SER A 40 -7.74 -5.27 -3.59
C SER A 40 -8.80 -4.32 -3.04
N LYS A 41 -9.37 -3.46 -3.89
CA LYS A 41 -10.47 -2.57 -3.50
C LYS A 41 -11.74 -3.33 -3.13
N ILE A 42 -12.09 -4.37 -3.89
CA ILE A 42 -13.24 -5.21 -3.59
C ILE A 42 -13.06 -5.92 -2.25
N LEU A 43 -11.90 -6.52 -2.01
CA LEU A 43 -11.59 -7.20 -0.76
C LEU A 43 -11.64 -6.23 0.42
N SER A 44 -11.09 -5.04 0.26
CA SER A 44 -11.15 -3.99 1.30
C SER A 44 -12.60 -3.57 1.59
N ALA A 45 -13.43 -3.40 0.56
CA ALA A 45 -14.85 -3.08 0.72
C ALA A 45 -15.62 -4.20 1.44
N LYS A 46 -15.22 -5.45 1.25
CA LYS A 46 -15.74 -6.61 1.97
C LYS A 46 -15.12 -6.78 3.36
N LYS A 47 -14.26 -5.87 3.78
CA LYS A 47 -13.51 -5.91 5.04
C LYS A 47 -12.54 -7.08 5.16
N GLU A 48 -12.10 -7.63 4.03
CA GLU A 48 -11.05 -8.65 3.97
C GLU A 48 -9.68 -7.97 3.78
N PHE A 49 -9.30 -7.19 4.79
CA PHE A 49 -8.14 -6.26 4.70
C PHE A 49 -6.80 -6.97 4.54
N ILE A 50 -6.60 -8.11 5.22
CA ILE A 50 -5.36 -8.86 5.13
C ILE A 50 -5.13 -9.37 3.70
N LYS A 51 -6.18 -9.92 3.09
CA LYS A 51 -6.10 -10.38 1.69
C LYS A 51 -5.86 -9.22 0.72
N ALA A 52 -6.50 -8.07 0.97
CA ALA A 52 -6.29 -6.88 0.16
C ALA A 52 -4.83 -6.39 0.26
N GLU A 53 -4.26 -6.36 1.46
CA GLU A 53 -2.85 -6.02 1.65
C GLU A 53 -1.92 -6.99 0.91
N GLU A 54 -2.19 -8.28 0.98
CA GLU A 54 -1.36 -9.29 0.31
C GLU A 54 -1.26 -9.05 -1.19
N ILE A 55 -2.39 -8.75 -1.84
CA ILE A 55 -2.42 -8.43 -3.27
C ILE A 55 -1.53 -7.23 -3.60
N LEU A 56 -1.64 -6.17 -2.81
CA LEU A 56 -0.85 -4.96 -3.03
C LEU A 56 0.63 -5.18 -2.75
N ARG A 57 0.97 -5.96 -1.72
CA ARG A 57 2.36 -6.32 -1.43
C ARG A 57 2.98 -7.15 -2.55
N ASP A 58 2.22 -8.07 -3.13
CA ASP A 58 2.69 -8.86 -4.28
C ASP A 58 2.98 -7.96 -5.48
N LEU A 59 2.11 -6.99 -5.76
CA LEU A 59 2.36 -6.00 -6.82
C LEU A 59 3.61 -5.17 -6.55
N LEU A 60 3.87 -4.82 -5.30
CA LEU A 60 5.04 -4.03 -4.90
C LEU A 60 6.36 -4.78 -5.09
N ILE A 61 6.37 -6.10 -5.13
CA ILE A 61 7.59 -6.87 -5.39
C ILE A 61 8.23 -6.43 -6.72
N SER A 62 7.43 -6.27 -7.77
CA SER A 62 7.91 -5.86 -9.10
C SER A 62 7.75 -4.36 -9.38
N ASN A 63 7.04 -3.62 -8.54
CA ASN A 63 6.67 -2.22 -8.77
C ASN A 63 6.93 -1.37 -7.51
N ASN A 64 8.02 -1.64 -6.80
CA ASN A 64 8.30 -1.00 -5.51
C ASN A 64 8.60 0.50 -5.60
N ARG A 65 8.81 1.02 -6.80
CA ARG A 65 9.04 2.44 -7.05
C ARG A 65 7.80 3.17 -7.56
N ASP A 66 6.64 2.54 -7.49
CA ASP A 66 5.36 3.12 -7.86
C ASP A 66 4.72 3.79 -6.64
N PRO A 67 4.74 5.13 -6.54
CA PRO A 67 4.16 5.80 -5.36
C PRO A 67 2.66 5.53 -5.23
N GLY A 68 1.94 5.33 -6.34
CA GLY A 68 0.51 5.04 -6.30
C GLY A 68 0.18 3.74 -5.58
N LEU A 69 1.02 2.72 -5.70
CA LEU A 69 0.84 1.44 -4.97
C LEU A 69 0.99 1.63 -3.47
N TRP A 70 1.96 2.41 -3.04
CA TRP A 70 2.15 2.69 -1.62
C TRP A 70 0.94 3.43 -1.04
N ILE A 71 0.34 4.36 -1.79
CA ILE A 71 -0.89 5.04 -1.37
C ILE A 71 -2.05 4.04 -1.27
N GLN A 72 -2.23 3.17 -2.28
CA GLN A 72 -3.28 2.15 -2.23
C GLN A 72 -3.11 1.23 -1.00
N LEU A 73 -1.88 0.78 -0.75
CA LEU A 73 -1.59 -0.05 0.42
C LEU A 73 -1.92 0.70 1.72
N SER A 74 -1.53 1.97 1.83
CA SER A 74 -1.81 2.77 3.02
C SER A 74 -3.32 2.91 3.28
N GLU A 75 -4.13 3.07 2.23
CA GLU A 75 -5.58 3.18 2.37
C GLU A 75 -6.20 1.88 2.91
N VAL A 76 -5.77 0.73 2.41
CA VAL A 76 -6.23 -0.57 2.91
C VAL A 76 -5.80 -0.75 4.37
N GLN A 77 -4.57 -0.40 4.70
CA GLN A 77 -4.04 -0.52 6.06
C GLN A 77 -4.80 0.38 7.03
N ARG A 78 -5.10 1.62 6.63
CA ARG A 78 -5.90 2.53 7.44
C ARG A 78 -7.30 1.95 7.70
N ALA A 79 -7.98 1.51 6.66
CA ALA A 79 -9.32 0.92 6.76
C ALA A 79 -9.33 -0.32 7.66
N GLY A 80 -8.28 -1.15 7.56
CA GLY A 80 -8.11 -2.36 8.38
C GLY A 80 -7.50 -2.11 9.75
N LYS A 81 -7.27 -0.84 10.13
CA LYS A 81 -6.69 -0.43 11.41
C LYS A 81 -5.26 -0.94 11.65
N ASN A 82 -4.54 -1.24 10.58
CA ASN A 82 -3.10 -1.48 10.64
C ASN A 82 -2.38 -0.13 10.59
N ILE A 83 -2.37 0.58 11.70
CA ILE A 83 -1.90 1.98 11.75
C ILE A 83 -0.37 2.06 11.60
N VAL A 84 0.36 1.12 12.16
CA VAL A 84 1.83 1.08 11.95
C VAL A 84 2.14 0.90 10.47
N GLY A 85 1.52 -0.07 9.82
CA GLY A 85 1.67 -0.29 8.38
C GLY A 85 1.29 0.94 7.56
N TYR A 86 0.18 1.59 7.91
CA TYR A 86 -0.28 2.83 7.26
C TYR A 86 0.82 3.90 7.24
N HIS A 87 1.45 4.17 8.40
CA HIS A 87 2.50 5.18 8.48
C HIS A 87 3.76 4.76 7.72
N ILE A 88 4.13 3.48 7.76
CA ILE A 88 5.27 2.98 6.99
C ILE A 88 5.02 3.17 5.49
N SER A 89 3.86 2.79 5.00
CA SER A 89 3.50 2.93 3.58
C SER A 89 3.47 4.40 3.14
N ARG A 90 2.95 5.29 3.98
CA ARG A 90 2.99 6.73 3.72
C ARG A 90 4.42 7.25 3.70
N GLY A 91 5.28 6.74 4.59
CA GLY A 91 6.69 7.07 4.58
C GLY A 91 7.36 6.67 3.26
N GLU A 92 7.11 5.46 2.78
CA GLU A 92 7.63 4.99 1.49
C GLU A 92 7.15 5.87 0.33
N TYR A 93 5.88 6.25 0.34
CA TYR A 93 5.32 7.17 -0.65
C TYR A 93 6.13 8.49 -0.68
N TYR A 94 6.31 9.10 0.47
CA TYR A 94 7.04 10.37 0.56
C TYR A 94 8.51 10.23 0.17
N MET A 95 9.14 9.09 0.49
CA MET A 95 10.50 8.82 0.03
C MET A 95 10.59 8.83 -1.49
N LEU A 96 9.63 8.19 -2.17
CA LEU A 96 9.62 8.08 -3.63
C LEU A 96 9.42 9.43 -4.33
N ILE A 97 8.60 10.31 -3.76
CA ILE A 97 8.38 11.64 -4.33
C ILE A 97 9.42 12.68 -3.86
N GLY A 98 10.38 12.25 -3.04
CA GLY A 98 11.46 13.12 -2.58
C GLY A 98 11.10 14.09 -1.46
N ASP A 99 9.99 13.88 -0.80
CA ASP A 99 9.56 14.68 0.36
C ASP A 99 10.06 14.01 1.65
N PHE A 100 11.35 14.14 1.92
CA PHE A 100 12.00 13.43 3.01
C PHE A 100 11.58 13.93 4.39
N ASP A 101 11.18 15.18 4.53
CA ASP A 101 10.66 15.71 5.79
C ASP A 101 9.35 15.01 6.19
N ASN A 102 8.40 14.89 5.25
CA ASN A 102 7.16 14.17 5.51
C ASN A 102 7.40 12.66 5.67
N ALA A 103 8.35 12.10 4.91
CA ALA A 103 8.73 10.70 5.09
C ALA A 103 9.19 10.44 6.53
N LEU A 104 10.07 11.29 7.07
CA LEU A 104 10.55 11.18 8.44
C LEU A 104 9.42 11.29 9.45
N ASN A 105 8.49 12.23 9.27
CA ASN A 105 7.35 12.38 10.16
C ASN A 105 6.52 11.09 10.22
N GLN A 106 6.19 10.51 9.07
CA GLN A 106 5.42 9.27 9.01
C GLN A 106 6.17 8.11 9.65
N LEU A 107 7.45 7.96 9.36
CA LEU A 107 8.26 6.87 9.92
C LEU A 107 8.41 6.99 11.45
N ARG A 108 8.52 8.21 11.97
CA ARG A 108 8.55 8.45 13.42
C ARG A 108 7.24 8.09 14.09
N PHE A 109 6.10 8.42 13.47
CA PHE A 109 4.80 7.96 13.97
C PHE A 109 4.73 6.44 14.01
N ALA A 110 5.17 5.77 12.96
CA ALA A 110 5.21 4.31 12.91
C ALA A 110 6.09 3.74 14.04
N LEU A 111 7.27 4.33 14.25
CA LEU A 111 8.19 3.90 15.29
C LEU A 111 7.56 4.02 16.69
N ASN A 112 6.92 5.14 16.97
CA ASN A 112 6.26 5.36 18.26
C ASN A 112 5.11 4.37 18.50
N LEU A 113 4.44 3.92 17.44
CA LEU A 113 3.33 2.98 17.53
C LEU A 113 3.75 1.51 17.43
N SER A 114 5.02 1.22 17.13
CA SER A 114 5.49 -0.15 16.94
C SER A 114 5.52 -0.99 18.22
N GLY A 115 5.44 -0.34 19.39
CA GLY A 115 5.37 -1.01 20.68
C GLY A 115 6.63 -1.83 20.96
N ASN A 116 6.44 -3.07 21.40
CA ASN A 116 7.52 -3.96 21.81
C ASN A 116 8.08 -4.81 20.66
N SER A 117 7.66 -4.59 19.41
CA SER A 117 8.16 -5.32 18.27
C SER A 117 9.53 -4.80 17.86
N PHE A 118 10.58 -5.44 18.37
CA PHE A 118 11.96 -5.09 18.06
C PHE A 118 12.25 -5.15 16.55
N GLN A 119 11.78 -6.19 15.87
CA GLN A 119 11.99 -6.37 14.43
C GLN A 119 11.33 -5.24 13.63
N THR A 120 10.10 -4.88 13.99
CA THR A 120 9.39 -3.77 13.33
C THR A 120 10.10 -2.45 13.58
N ALA A 121 10.49 -2.18 14.81
CA ALA A 121 11.21 -0.96 15.17
C ALA A 121 12.54 -0.85 14.41
N GLU A 122 13.28 -1.94 14.30
CA GLU A 122 14.56 -1.97 13.60
C GLU A 122 14.38 -1.69 12.10
N THR A 123 13.37 -2.28 11.48
CA THR A 123 13.03 -2.01 10.08
C THR A 123 12.72 -0.53 9.86
N ILE A 124 11.90 0.06 10.75
CA ILE A 124 11.54 1.48 10.66
C ILE A 124 12.78 2.38 10.85
N MET A 125 13.63 2.06 11.83
CA MET A 125 14.85 2.84 12.08
C MET A 125 15.80 2.83 10.87
N THR A 126 15.91 1.71 10.17
CA THR A 126 16.68 1.61 8.92
C THR A 126 16.11 2.58 7.86
N LYS A 127 14.81 2.65 7.74
CA LYS A 127 14.14 3.58 6.80
C LYS A 127 14.34 5.04 7.21
N ILE A 128 14.29 5.34 8.50
CA ILE A 128 14.56 6.68 9.04
C ILE A 128 16.00 7.10 8.71
N LYS A 129 16.96 6.22 8.91
CA LYS A 129 18.36 6.47 8.57
C LYS A 129 18.52 6.83 7.11
N LEU A 130 17.91 6.07 6.22
CA LEU A 130 17.95 6.33 4.78
C LEU A 130 17.32 7.70 4.44
N ALA A 131 16.19 8.02 5.04
CA ALA A 131 15.52 9.31 4.82
C ALA A 131 16.39 10.49 5.28
N ASN A 132 17.04 10.36 6.44
CA ASN A 132 17.97 11.37 6.94
C ASN A 132 19.17 11.54 6.02
N GLU A 133 19.74 10.46 5.52
CA GLU A 133 20.87 10.52 4.58
C GLU A 133 20.48 11.27 3.30
N ARG A 134 19.31 10.99 2.76
CA ARG A 134 18.85 11.66 1.53
C ARG A 134 18.50 13.11 1.78
N LEU A 135 17.91 13.44 2.92
CA LEU A 135 17.62 14.82 3.30
C LEU A 135 18.93 15.61 3.46
N GLY A 136 19.95 15.03 4.09
CA GLY A 136 21.26 15.63 4.24
C GLY A 136 21.91 15.94 2.90
N LYS A 137 21.89 15.00 1.96
CA LYS A 137 22.42 15.21 0.60
C LYS A 137 21.70 16.36 -0.12
N ARG A 138 20.37 16.42 0.01
CA ARG A 138 19.56 17.49 -0.60
C ARG A 138 19.91 18.86 -0.04
N ARG A 139 20.27 18.94 1.25
CA ARG A 139 20.65 20.18 1.95
C ARG A 139 22.13 20.50 1.83
N GLY A 140 22.90 19.70 1.11
CA GLY A 140 24.33 19.89 0.91
C GLY A 140 25.23 19.45 2.04
N PHE A 141 24.74 18.55 2.90
CA PHE A 141 25.53 17.99 4.01
C PHE A 141 26.29 16.73 3.62
#